data_d7b8167d216d15c49e587b701199a55c
#
_entry.id   d7b8167d216d15c49e587b701199a55c
#
_cell.length_a   1.000
_cell.length_b   1.000
_cell.length_c   1.000
_cell.angle_alpha   90.00
_cell.angle_beta   90.00
_cell.angle_gamma   90.00
#
_symmetry.space_group_name_H-M   'P 1'
#
loop_
_entity.id
_entity.type
_entity.pdbx_description
1 polymer ?
#
loop_
_entity_poly.entity_id
_entity_poly.type
_entity_poly.pdbx_seq_one_letter_code
_entity_poly.pdbx_strand_id
1 'polypeptide(L)' 'MKREEINKLQIYLRDTFKNNDISIIPRADKTEDSAEFHINDEFYGIVFKDIEENEVTYHLEMSIIEEDLN' A
#
# COMPACT_ATOMS: atom_id res chain seq x y z
N MET A 1 -6.96 -8.48 0.29
CA MET A 1 -5.77 -9.02 -0.38
C MET A 1 -5.24 -10.23 0.35
N LYS A 2 -4.76 -11.19 -0.42
CA LYS A 2 -4.18 -12.38 0.16
C LYS A 2 -2.79 -12.07 0.70
N ARG A 3 -2.33 -12.90 1.62
CA ARG A 3 -1.00 -12.73 2.19
C ARG A 3 0.10 -12.67 1.13
N GLU A 4 -0.02 -13.51 0.11
CA GLU A 4 0.95 -13.52 -0.97
C GLU A 4 1.02 -12.20 -1.72
N GLU A 5 -0.13 -11.59 -1.94
CA GLU A 5 -0.18 -10.29 -2.62
C GLU A 5 0.46 -9.21 -1.75
N ILE A 6 0.15 -9.24 -0.47
CA ILE A 6 0.73 -8.30 0.50
C ILE A 6 2.24 -8.40 0.49
N ASN A 7 2.75 -9.63 0.55
CA ASN A 7 4.20 -9.85 0.58
C ASN A 7 4.88 -9.37 -0.69
N LYS A 8 4.27 -9.64 -1.84
CA LYS A 8 4.83 -9.23 -3.12
C LYS A 8 4.85 -7.73 -3.27
N LEU A 9 3.77 -7.08 -2.83
CA LEU A 9 3.69 -5.63 -2.88
C LEU A 9 4.74 -5.00 -1.99
N GLN A 10 4.91 -5.56 -0.81
CA GLN A 10 5.90 -5.04 0.14
C GLN A 10 7.31 -5.14 -0.41
N ILE A 11 7.64 -6.28 -0.97
CA ILE A 11 8.96 -6.50 -1.56
C ILE A 11 9.20 -5.52 -2.71
N TYR A 12 8.20 -5.40 -3.58
CA TYR A 12 8.28 -4.51 -4.73
C TYR A 12 8.50 -3.06 -4.31
N LEU A 13 7.70 -2.60 -3.34
CA LEU A 13 7.78 -1.21 -2.90
C LEU A 13 9.07 -0.90 -2.16
N ARG A 14 9.54 -1.85 -1.35
CA ARG A 14 10.82 -1.68 -0.67
C ARG A 14 11.96 -1.55 -1.67
N ASP A 15 11.91 -2.36 -2.71
CA ASP A 15 12.94 -2.33 -3.73
C ASP A 15 12.86 -1.08 -4.59
N THR A 16 11.65 -0.70 -4.96
CA THR A 16 11.42 0.46 -5.82
C THR A 16 11.85 1.76 -5.14
N PHE A 17 11.48 1.90 -3.87
CA PHE A 17 11.82 3.11 -3.11
C PHE A 17 13.13 2.99 -2.33
N LYS A 18 13.76 1.82 -2.39
CA LYS A 18 15.01 1.55 -1.69
C LYS A 18 14.88 1.86 -0.21
N ASN A 19 13.81 1.35 0.37
CA ASN A 19 13.48 1.63 1.76
C ASN A 19 12.90 0.37 2.42
N ASN A 20 13.66 -0.26 3.28
CA ASN A 20 13.26 -1.49 3.94
C ASN A 20 12.31 -1.27 5.12
N ASP A 21 12.00 -0.02 5.42
CA ASP A 21 11.08 0.31 6.50
C ASP A 21 9.64 0.38 6.03
N ILE A 22 9.39 0.11 4.77
CA ILE A 22 8.04 0.07 4.20
C ILE A 22 7.35 -1.21 4.63
N SER A 23 6.10 -1.09 5.08
CA SER A 23 5.26 -2.22 5.45
C SER A 23 3.88 -2.08 4.84
N ILE A 24 3.34 -3.19 4.39
CA ILE A 24 1.98 -3.22 3.84
C ILE A 24 1.13 -4.01 4.85
N ILE A 25 0.14 -3.35 5.41
CA ILE A 25 -0.67 -3.91 6.50
C ILE A 25 -2.08 -4.20 5.99
N PRO A 26 -2.56 -5.44 6.08
CA PRO A 26 -3.91 -5.76 5.62
C PRO A 26 -4.97 -5.04 6.45
N ARG A 27 -6.09 -4.71 5.81
CA ARG A 27 -7.22 -4.06 6.46
C ARG A 27 -8.30 -5.09 6.71
N ALA A 28 -8.37 -5.55 7.96
CA ALA A 28 -9.18 -6.72 8.30
C ALA A 28 -10.68 -6.50 8.19
N ASP A 29 -11.15 -5.29 8.32
CA ASP A 29 -12.58 -5.01 8.41
C ASP A 29 -13.19 -4.42 7.13
N LYS A 30 -12.50 -4.54 6.03
CA LYS A 30 -12.94 -3.88 4.80
C LYS A 30 -13.52 -4.86 3.79
N THR A 31 -14.49 -4.36 3.05
CA THR A 31 -15.10 -5.14 1.98
C THR A 31 -14.35 -4.99 0.67
N GLU A 32 -13.62 -3.91 0.53
CA GLU A 32 -12.82 -3.72 -0.69
C GLU A 32 -11.41 -4.25 -0.47
N ASP A 33 -10.77 -4.54 -1.57
CA ASP A 33 -9.46 -5.18 -1.56
C ASP A 33 -8.36 -4.14 -1.40
N SER A 34 -8.05 -3.83 -0.17
CA SER A 34 -7.08 -2.78 0.13
C SER A 34 -6.19 -3.12 1.32
N ALA A 35 -5.11 -2.36 1.45
CA ALA A 35 -4.17 -2.52 2.54
C ALA A 35 -3.57 -1.15 2.86
N GLU A 36 -2.96 -1.03 4.03
CA GLU A 36 -2.35 0.22 4.45
C GLU A 36 -0.88 0.26 4.09
N PHE A 37 -0.42 1.43 3.68
CA PHE A 37 0.97 1.66 3.34
C PHE A 37 1.61 2.41 4.50
N HIS A 38 2.62 1.80 5.10
CA HIS A 38 3.32 2.34 6.26
C HIS A 38 4.81 2.48 5.96
N ILE A 39 5.43 3.50 6.52
CA ILE A 39 6.87 3.63 6.49
C ILE A 39 7.32 3.86 7.93
N ASN A 40 8.23 3.03 8.41
CA ASN A 40 8.74 3.14 9.77
C ASN A 40 7.61 3.13 10.81
N ASP A 41 6.66 2.22 10.58
CA ASP A 41 5.49 2.02 11.45
C ASP A 41 4.51 3.18 11.49
N GLU A 42 4.64 4.11 10.56
CA GLU A 42 3.76 5.26 10.48
C GLU A 42 2.89 5.16 9.23
N PHE A 43 1.60 5.42 9.39
CA PHE A 43 0.64 5.32 8.29
C PHE A 43 0.81 6.47 7.30
N TYR A 44 0.88 6.15 6.01
CA TYR A 44 1.01 7.16 4.96
C TYR A 44 -0.03 7.08 3.87
N GLY A 45 -0.60 5.92 3.64
CA GLY A 45 -1.56 5.81 2.55
C GLY A 45 -2.21 4.45 2.43
N ILE A 46 -2.89 4.26 1.32
CA ILE A 46 -3.65 3.05 1.05
C ILE A 46 -3.24 2.48 -0.30
N VAL A 47 -3.07 1.16 -0.33
CA VAL A 47 -2.90 0.43 -1.59
C VAL A 47 -4.21 -0.29 -1.85
N PHE A 48 -4.77 -0.14 -3.03
CA PHE A 48 -5.96 -0.91 -3.36
C PHE A 48 -5.82 -1.57 -4.72
N LYS A 49 -6.47 -2.72 -4.82
CA LYS A 49 -6.40 -3.57 -5.98
C LYS A 49 -7.57 -3.26 -6.92
N ASP A 50 -7.27 -3.12 -8.18
CA ASP A 50 -8.27 -2.83 -9.20
C ASP A 50 -8.16 -3.89 -10.29
N ILE A 51 -9.29 -4.51 -10.62
CA ILE A 51 -9.33 -5.52 -11.66
C ILE A 51 -10.22 -5.02 -12.79
N GLU A 52 -9.64 -4.90 -13.96
CA GLU A 52 -10.36 -4.39 -15.13
C GLU A 52 -9.98 -5.22 -16.34
N GLU A 53 -10.97 -5.81 -16.98
CA GLU A 53 -10.76 -6.63 -18.19
C GLU A 53 -9.66 -7.67 -17.99
N ASN A 54 -9.71 -8.37 -16.86
CA ASN A 54 -8.73 -9.41 -16.49
C ASN A 54 -7.32 -8.89 -16.19
N GLU A 55 -7.20 -7.58 -16.08
CA GLU A 55 -5.92 -6.98 -15.76
C GLU A 55 -5.96 -6.46 -14.33
N VAL A 56 -4.95 -6.80 -13.55
CA VAL A 56 -4.87 -6.40 -12.15
C VAL A 56 -3.88 -5.25 -11.99
N THR A 57 -4.35 -4.18 -11.36
CA THR A 57 -3.51 -3.02 -11.07
C THR A 57 -3.61 -2.71 -9.60
N TYR A 58 -2.49 -2.37 -8.98
CA TYR A 58 -2.48 -1.92 -7.59
C TYR A 58 -2.18 -0.44 -7.59
N HIS A 59 -3.05 0.31 -6.92
CA HIS A 59 -2.90 1.77 -6.83
C HIS A 59 -2.46 2.15 -5.44
N LEU A 60 -1.41 2.95 -5.35
CA LEU A 60 -0.96 3.50 -4.07
C LEU A 60 -1.40 4.95 -4.02
N GLU A 61 -2.18 5.27 -3.00
CA GLU A 61 -2.73 6.61 -2.82
C GLU A 61 -2.34 7.15 -1.46
N MET A 62 -1.76 8.33 -1.44
CA MET A 62 -1.46 8.96 -0.17
C MET A 62 -1.79 10.45 -0.25
N SER A 63 -2.23 10.98 0.87
CA SER A 63 -2.60 12.39 0.98
C SER A 63 -1.54 13.14 1.76
N ILE A 64 -1.19 14.31 1.25
CA ILE A 64 -0.21 15.16 1.91
C ILE A 64 -0.95 16.43 2.29
N ILE A 65 -1.06 16.67 3.59
CA ILE A 65 -1.73 17.88 4.03
C ILE A 65 -0.73 19.03 4.08
N GLU A 66 -1.24 20.21 3.80
CA GLU A 66 -0.40 21.39 3.67
C GLU A 66 0.47 21.65 4.91
N GLU A 67 -0.07 21.35 6.08
CA GLU A 67 0.64 21.54 7.34
C GLU A 67 1.96 20.76 7.39
N ASP A 68 1.98 19.62 6.72
CA ASP A 68 3.18 18.77 6.73
C ASP A 68 4.30 19.29 5.83
N LEU A 69 4.01 20.30 5.04
CA LEU A 69 4.97 20.84 4.11
C LEU A 69 5.82 21.98 4.69
N ASN A 70 5.57 22.34 5.92
CA ASN A 70 6.30 23.44 6.57
C ASN A 70 7.60 22.99 7.21
#